data_8c27efb8933bc4a96a37a270e20c5a53
#
_entry.id   8c27efb8933bc4a96a37a270e20c5a53
#
_cell.length_a   1.000
_cell.length_b   1.000
_cell.length_c   1.000
_cell.angle_alpha   90.00
_cell.angle_beta   90.00
_cell.angle_gamma   90.00
#
_symmetry.space_group_name_H-M   'P 1'
#
loop_
_entity.id
_entity.type
_entity.pdbx_description
1 polymer ?
#
loop_
_entity_poly.entity_id
_entity_poly.type
_entity_poly.pdbx_seq_one_letter_code
_entity_poly.pdbx_strand_id
1 'polypeptide(L)'
;LHIGASDTICRYFLVPYLERFHREFPGAHIKVTNATSIRCVELLETGQVDLIVVNSPNAYLGNVPNVKKIKDFQDVFIADKAFEELKGKKLSFKELLNYPILMLDRKSTTSEYLHNLFLQNQLDLVPEIELSSNDLLIDLAKIGLGIACIPDYCITGKDLEKLFIVETKDKLPVREL
;
A
#
# COMPACT_ATOMS: atom_id res chain seq x y z
N LEU A 1 23.79 2.77 -8.86
CA LEU A 1 22.35 2.66 -9.09
C LEU A 1 21.58 3.35 -7.95
N HIS A 2 20.76 4.35 -8.27
CA HIS A 2 19.94 5.08 -7.32
C HIS A 2 18.46 4.78 -7.58
N ILE A 3 17.77 4.23 -6.60
CA ILE A 3 16.38 3.75 -6.70
C ILE A 3 15.48 4.60 -5.80
N GLY A 4 14.35 5.07 -6.33
CA GLY A 4 13.28 5.70 -5.56
C GLY A 4 12.13 4.71 -5.35
N ALA A 5 11.72 4.51 -4.11
CA ALA A 5 10.56 3.69 -3.76
C ALA A 5 10.06 4.00 -2.35
N SER A 6 8.80 3.70 -2.06
CA SER A 6 8.28 3.81 -0.70
C SER A 6 8.92 2.78 0.24
N ASP A 7 8.89 3.05 1.54
CA ASP A 7 9.39 2.11 2.55
C ASP A 7 8.73 0.73 2.42
N THR A 8 7.42 0.70 2.24
CA THR A 8 6.64 -0.52 2.01
C THR A 8 7.13 -1.32 0.80
N ILE A 9 7.33 -0.66 -0.35
CA ILE A 9 7.83 -1.32 -1.57
C ILE A 9 9.25 -1.82 -1.37
N CYS A 10 10.11 -1.02 -0.73
CA CYS A 10 11.46 -1.44 -0.40
C CYS A 10 11.46 -2.70 0.45
N ARG A 11 10.72 -2.70 1.55
CA ARG A 11 10.71 -3.76 2.55
C ARG A 11 10.10 -5.07 2.05
N TYR A 12 8.93 -4.99 1.42
CA TYR A 12 8.14 -6.17 1.08
C TYR A 12 8.34 -6.67 -0.36
N PHE A 13 8.93 -5.85 -1.22
CA PHE A 13 9.13 -6.21 -2.62
C PHE A 13 10.60 -6.16 -3.05
N LEU A 14 11.31 -5.03 -2.82
CA LEU A 14 12.65 -4.83 -3.40
C LEU A 14 13.77 -5.62 -2.73
N VAL A 15 13.71 -5.89 -1.43
CA VAL A 15 14.81 -6.51 -0.67
C VAL A 15 15.37 -7.78 -1.34
N PRO A 16 14.58 -8.76 -1.82
CA PRO A 16 15.13 -9.95 -2.48
C PRO A 16 15.87 -9.63 -3.79
N TYR A 17 15.41 -8.63 -4.53
CA TYR A 17 16.05 -8.21 -5.78
C TYR A 17 17.35 -7.45 -5.52
N LEU A 18 17.38 -6.63 -4.48
CA LEU A 18 18.60 -5.92 -4.05
C LEU A 18 19.66 -6.91 -3.56
N GLU A 19 19.26 -7.94 -2.81
CA GLU A 19 20.15 -9.01 -2.38
C GLU A 19 20.77 -9.73 -3.58
N ARG A 20 19.94 -10.13 -4.54
CA ARG A 20 20.42 -10.78 -5.77
C ARG A 20 21.35 -9.87 -6.57
N PHE A 21 20.98 -8.62 -6.78
CA PHE A 21 21.79 -7.64 -7.49
C PHE A 21 23.15 -7.43 -6.80
N HIS A 22 23.15 -7.27 -5.49
CA HIS A 22 24.40 -7.10 -4.72
C HIS A 22 25.33 -8.33 -4.86
N ARG A 23 24.77 -9.53 -4.88
CA ARG A 23 25.55 -10.77 -5.06
C ARG A 23 26.11 -10.89 -6.47
N GLU A 24 25.34 -10.52 -7.49
CA GLU A 24 25.76 -10.59 -8.90
C GLU A 24 26.72 -9.47 -9.27
N PHE A 25 26.60 -8.31 -8.64
CA PHE A 25 27.40 -7.10 -8.93
C PHE A 25 27.99 -6.49 -7.65
N PRO A 26 28.94 -7.16 -6.98
CA PRO A 26 29.46 -6.74 -5.67
C PRO A 26 30.19 -5.39 -5.69
N GLY A 27 30.67 -4.93 -6.87
CA GLY A 27 31.27 -3.61 -7.05
C GLY A 27 30.28 -2.48 -7.33
N ALA A 28 28.99 -2.77 -7.47
CA ALA A 28 27.99 -1.77 -7.76
C ALA A 28 27.45 -1.13 -6.45
N HIS A 29 27.50 0.19 -6.40
CA HIS A 29 26.88 0.92 -5.30
C HIS A 29 25.37 1.07 -5.51
N ILE A 30 24.59 0.70 -4.50
CA ILE A 30 23.15 0.87 -4.46
C ILE A 30 22.83 1.99 -3.48
N LYS A 31 22.04 2.96 -3.93
CA LYS A 31 21.44 3.98 -3.09
C LYS A 31 19.93 3.88 -3.22
N VAL A 32 19.21 3.91 -2.10
CA VAL A 32 17.74 3.91 -2.08
C VAL A 32 17.27 5.21 -1.43
N THR A 33 16.34 5.89 -2.08
CA THR A 33 15.63 7.02 -1.51
C THR A 33 14.19 6.62 -1.21
N ASN A 34 13.84 6.61 0.07
CA ASN A 34 12.48 6.36 0.50
C ASN A 34 11.62 7.62 0.31
N ALA A 35 10.59 7.50 -0.51
CA ALA A 35 9.63 8.56 -0.76
C ALA A 35 8.28 7.96 -1.17
N THR A 36 7.20 8.73 -1.09
CA THR A 36 5.90 8.31 -1.61
C THR A 36 5.98 8.05 -3.11
N SER A 37 5.09 7.21 -3.65
CA SER A 37 5.05 6.94 -5.09
C SER A 37 4.91 8.22 -5.92
N ILE A 38 4.18 9.21 -5.42
CA ILE A 38 4.06 10.53 -6.06
C ILE A 38 5.41 11.24 -6.09
N ARG A 39 6.09 11.32 -4.95
CA ARG A 39 7.38 12.00 -4.85
C ARG A 39 8.48 11.29 -5.65
N CYS A 40 8.42 9.97 -5.77
CA CYS A 40 9.37 9.19 -6.58
C CYS A 40 9.34 9.62 -8.05
N VAL A 41 8.16 9.92 -8.59
CA VAL A 41 8.05 10.43 -9.98
C VAL A 41 8.80 11.75 -10.16
N GLU A 42 8.62 12.70 -9.24
CA GLU A 42 9.36 13.98 -9.28
C GLU A 42 10.89 13.77 -9.19
N LEU A 43 11.33 12.83 -8.35
CA LEU A 43 12.76 12.51 -8.21
C LEU A 43 13.34 11.93 -9.50
N LEU A 44 12.56 11.12 -10.22
CA LEU A 44 12.96 10.57 -11.50
C LEU A 44 13.01 11.66 -12.58
N GLU A 45 11.97 12.49 -12.69
CA GLU A 45 11.90 13.58 -13.66
C GLU A 45 13.03 14.62 -13.48
N THR A 46 13.45 14.84 -12.24
CA THR A 46 14.56 15.75 -11.93
C THR A 46 15.93 15.08 -11.94
N GLY A 47 16.03 13.81 -12.34
CA GLY A 47 17.29 13.08 -12.44
C GLY A 47 17.97 12.77 -11.10
N GLN A 48 17.23 12.82 -10.00
CA GLN A 48 17.77 12.54 -8.67
C GLN A 48 17.83 11.03 -8.38
N VAL A 49 17.10 10.23 -9.12
CA VAL A 49 17.14 8.75 -9.09
C VAL A 49 17.19 8.20 -10.51
N ASP A 50 17.76 7.00 -10.70
CA ASP A 50 17.90 6.36 -12.00
C ASP A 50 16.65 5.59 -12.40
N LEU A 51 15.94 5.02 -11.40
CA LEU A 51 14.70 4.29 -11.58
C LEU A 51 13.82 4.41 -10.34
N ILE A 52 12.53 4.17 -10.53
CA ILE A 52 11.55 4.12 -9.43
C ILE A 52 10.74 2.84 -9.47
N VAL A 53 10.28 2.40 -8.29
CA VAL A 53 9.24 1.38 -8.16
C VAL A 53 8.09 1.99 -7.37
N VAL A 54 6.92 2.04 -8.00
CA VAL A 54 5.78 2.80 -7.49
C VAL A 54 4.47 2.04 -7.67
N ASN A 55 3.48 2.39 -6.86
CA ASN A 55 2.13 1.87 -6.99
C ASN A 55 1.35 2.58 -8.11
N SER A 56 0.53 1.84 -8.84
CA SER A 56 -0.44 2.32 -9.81
C SER A 56 -1.88 1.96 -9.32
N PRO A 57 -2.92 2.74 -9.62
CA PRO A 57 -2.88 3.95 -10.44
C PRO A 57 -2.12 5.11 -9.78
N ASN A 58 -1.37 5.82 -10.60
CA ASN A 58 -0.64 7.02 -10.20
C ASN A 58 -0.71 8.04 -11.35
N ALA A 59 -1.48 9.10 -11.16
CA ALA A 59 -1.73 10.10 -12.19
C ALA A 59 -0.45 10.80 -12.70
N TYR A 60 0.61 10.81 -11.89
CA TYR A 60 1.88 11.45 -12.22
C TYR A 60 2.75 10.64 -13.17
N LEU A 61 2.43 9.36 -13.40
CA LEU A 61 3.19 8.49 -14.33
C LEU A 61 2.92 8.78 -15.81
N GLY A 62 1.92 9.59 -16.16
CA GLY A 62 1.44 9.76 -17.53
C GLY A 62 2.51 10.18 -18.56
N ASN A 63 3.58 10.84 -18.13
CA ASN A 63 4.67 11.31 -18.98
C ASN A 63 5.99 10.55 -18.77
N VAL A 64 6.02 9.56 -17.88
CA VAL A 64 7.24 8.79 -17.59
C VAL A 64 7.44 7.75 -18.67
N PRO A 65 8.59 7.75 -19.37
CA PRO A 65 8.89 6.74 -20.39
C PRO A 65 9.22 5.38 -19.75
N ASN A 66 9.03 4.30 -20.52
CA ASN A 66 9.45 2.95 -20.14
C ASN A 66 8.82 2.41 -18.84
N VAL A 67 7.57 2.75 -18.57
CA VAL A 67 6.83 2.17 -17.46
C VAL A 67 6.53 0.69 -17.76
N LYS A 68 6.82 -0.18 -16.79
CA LYS A 68 6.56 -1.63 -16.89
C LYS A 68 5.84 -2.10 -15.62
N LYS A 69 4.77 -2.83 -15.82
CA LYS A 69 4.14 -3.58 -14.73
C LYS A 69 5.04 -4.75 -14.31
N ILE A 70 5.24 -4.90 -13.02
CA ILE A 70 6.09 -5.95 -12.45
C ILE A 70 5.35 -6.87 -11.47
N LYS A 71 4.23 -6.41 -10.88
CA LYS A 71 3.44 -7.21 -9.96
C LYS A 71 2.01 -6.68 -9.86
N ASP A 72 1.04 -7.61 -9.77
CA ASP A 72 -0.33 -7.31 -9.36
C ASP A 72 -0.46 -7.40 -7.83
N PHE A 73 -1.29 -6.55 -7.25
CA PHE A 73 -1.67 -6.60 -5.84
C PHE A 73 -3.09 -6.05 -5.63
N GLN A 74 -3.65 -6.27 -4.44
CA GLN A 74 -4.91 -5.65 -4.02
C GLN A 74 -4.73 -5.01 -2.65
N ASP A 75 -5.48 -3.94 -2.41
CA ASP A 75 -5.65 -3.46 -1.04
C ASP A 75 -6.65 -4.39 -0.33
N VAL A 76 -6.42 -4.63 0.96
CA VAL A 76 -7.26 -5.46 1.81
C VAL A 76 -7.54 -4.74 3.11
N PHE A 77 -8.68 -5.04 3.70
CA PHE A 77 -9.04 -4.57 5.03
C PHE A 77 -8.70 -5.67 6.04
N ILE A 78 -8.00 -5.31 7.11
CA ILE A 78 -7.60 -6.23 8.17
C ILE A 78 -8.11 -5.75 9.52
N ALA A 79 -8.49 -6.68 10.37
CA ALA A 79 -8.96 -6.41 11.72
C ALA A 79 -8.54 -7.52 12.69
N ASP A 80 -8.54 -7.21 13.98
CA ASP A 80 -8.30 -8.18 15.05
C ASP A 80 -9.61 -8.69 15.70
N LYS A 81 -9.49 -9.47 16.75
CA LYS A 81 -10.59 -10.04 17.50
C LYS A 81 -11.59 -9.01 18.09
N ALA A 82 -11.21 -7.73 18.20
CA ALA A 82 -12.15 -6.68 18.63
C ALA A 82 -13.31 -6.50 17.64
N PHE A 83 -13.13 -6.98 16.40
CA PHE A 83 -14.12 -6.96 15.33
C PHE A 83 -14.50 -8.38 14.87
N GLU A 84 -14.44 -9.37 15.76
CA GLU A 84 -14.64 -10.79 15.43
C GLU A 84 -16.03 -11.07 14.83
N GLU A 85 -17.02 -10.24 15.13
CA GLU A 85 -18.34 -10.31 14.53
C GLU A 85 -18.35 -10.12 13.01
N LEU A 86 -17.28 -9.57 12.43
CA LEU A 86 -17.09 -9.37 11.00
C LEU A 86 -16.47 -10.58 10.29
N LYS A 87 -15.86 -11.47 11.05
CA LYS A 87 -15.15 -12.62 10.50
C LYS A 87 -16.10 -13.54 9.73
N GLY A 88 -15.75 -13.79 8.47
CA GLY A 88 -16.59 -14.62 7.57
C GLY A 88 -17.83 -13.91 7.02
N LYS A 89 -18.03 -12.64 7.34
CA LYS A 89 -19.09 -11.83 6.74
C LYS A 89 -18.52 -10.98 5.62
N LYS A 90 -19.35 -10.74 4.59
CA LYS A 90 -19.03 -9.78 3.52
C LYS A 90 -19.76 -8.47 3.78
N LEU A 91 -19.01 -7.39 3.90
CA LEU A 91 -19.53 -6.04 4.10
C LEU A 91 -19.57 -5.28 2.77
N SER A 92 -20.62 -4.50 2.52
CA SER A 92 -20.55 -3.45 1.52
C SER A 92 -19.62 -2.32 1.99
N PHE A 93 -19.13 -1.50 1.08
CA PHE A 93 -18.34 -0.32 1.47
C PHE A 93 -19.13 0.61 2.41
N LYS A 94 -20.46 0.72 2.21
CA LYS A 94 -21.32 1.47 3.11
C LYS A 94 -21.36 0.91 4.52
N GLU A 95 -21.46 -0.41 4.67
CA GLU A 95 -21.41 -1.09 5.97
C GLU A 95 -20.05 -0.94 6.63
N LEU A 96 -18.96 -1.01 5.84
CA LEU A 96 -17.58 -0.85 6.33
C LEU A 96 -17.35 0.52 6.97
N LEU A 97 -17.96 1.59 6.44
CA LEU A 97 -17.85 2.95 6.98
C LEU A 97 -18.49 3.15 8.37
N ASN A 98 -19.21 2.16 8.91
CA ASN A 98 -19.70 2.18 10.29
C ASN A 98 -18.61 1.82 11.30
N TYR A 99 -17.41 1.44 10.85
CA TYR A 99 -16.29 1.04 11.68
C TYR A 99 -15.14 2.05 11.55
N PRO A 100 -14.28 2.16 12.56
CA PRO A 100 -13.11 3.03 12.49
C PRO A 100 -12.13 2.50 11.44
N ILE A 101 -11.88 3.28 10.39
CA ILE A 101 -10.95 2.94 9.30
C ILE A 101 -9.60 3.58 9.56
N LEU A 102 -8.53 2.77 9.46
CA LEU A 102 -7.15 3.20 9.56
C LEU A 102 -6.52 3.10 8.17
N MET A 103 -5.91 4.17 7.68
CA MET A 103 -5.35 4.15 6.33
C MET A 103 -4.17 5.10 6.18
N LEU A 104 -3.46 5.00 5.07
CA LEU A 104 -2.40 5.94 4.74
C LEU A 104 -2.96 7.35 4.52
N ASP A 105 -2.13 8.33 4.84
CA ASP A 105 -2.46 9.75 4.66
C ASP A 105 -2.62 10.12 3.16
N ARG A 106 -3.20 11.30 2.92
CA ARG A 106 -3.53 11.79 1.57
C ARG A 106 -2.33 12.05 0.66
N LYS A 107 -1.11 11.92 1.16
CA LYS A 107 0.12 12.01 0.35
C LYS A 107 0.46 10.71 -0.35
N SER A 108 -0.27 9.63 -0.10
CA SER A 108 -0.06 8.33 -0.73
C SER A 108 -1.01 8.09 -1.89
N THR A 109 -0.53 7.39 -2.93
CA THR A 109 -1.37 6.94 -4.05
C THR A 109 -2.47 5.98 -3.61
N THR A 110 -2.25 5.21 -2.54
CA THR A 110 -3.25 4.31 -1.97
C THR A 110 -4.42 5.09 -1.36
N SER A 111 -4.14 6.14 -0.60
CA SER A 111 -5.19 6.99 -0.04
C SER A 111 -6.00 7.69 -1.14
N GLU A 112 -5.33 8.28 -2.11
CA GLU A 112 -5.97 8.91 -3.27
C GLU A 112 -6.86 7.93 -4.02
N TYR A 113 -6.35 6.74 -4.30
CA TYR A 113 -7.09 5.67 -4.96
C TYR A 113 -8.35 5.24 -4.18
N LEU A 114 -8.21 5.00 -2.87
CA LEU A 114 -9.33 4.57 -2.03
C LEU A 114 -10.41 5.65 -1.90
N HIS A 115 -10.04 6.91 -1.68
CA HIS A 115 -11.00 8.00 -1.65
C HIS A 115 -11.78 8.08 -2.97
N ASN A 116 -11.10 7.99 -4.11
CA ASN A 116 -11.74 8.01 -5.42
C ASN A 116 -12.69 6.82 -5.62
N LEU A 117 -12.28 5.61 -5.19
CA LEU A 117 -13.11 4.41 -5.27
C LEU A 117 -14.40 4.54 -4.46
N PHE A 118 -14.31 5.08 -3.24
CA PHE A 118 -15.50 5.31 -2.40
C PHE A 118 -16.39 6.41 -2.98
N LEU A 119 -15.82 7.50 -3.49
CA LEU A 119 -16.59 8.56 -4.18
C LEU A 119 -17.33 8.04 -5.41
N GLN A 120 -16.74 7.15 -6.20
CA GLN A 120 -17.41 6.50 -7.34
C GLN A 120 -18.63 5.67 -6.90
N ASN A 121 -18.61 5.17 -5.66
CA ASN A 121 -19.76 4.50 -5.04
C ASN A 121 -20.67 5.46 -4.25
N GLN A 122 -20.53 6.77 -4.44
CA GLN A 122 -21.30 7.81 -3.75
C GLN A 122 -21.15 7.79 -2.23
N LEU A 123 -19.97 7.37 -1.76
CA LEU A 123 -19.60 7.30 -0.35
C LEU A 123 -18.44 8.25 -0.06
N ASP A 124 -18.43 8.82 1.14
CA ASP A 124 -17.33 9.64 1.64
C ASP A 124 -16.52 8.83 2.67
N LEU A 125 -15.27 8.52 2.31
CA LEU A 125 -14.35 7.79 3.17
C LEU A 125 -13.67 8.77 4.13
N VAL A 126 -14.09 8.73 5.38
CA VAL A 126 -13.50 9.53 6.47
C VAL A 126 -12.78 8.58 7.42
N PRO A 127 -11.44 8.48 7.35
CA PRO A 127 -10.69 7.60 8.25
C PRO A 127 -10.66 8.15 9.68
N GLU A 128 -10.62 7.23 10.65
CA GLU A 128 -10.37 7.55 12.05
C GLU A 128 -8.91 7.92 12.30
N ILE A 129 -7.99 7.23 11.62
CA ILE A 129 -6.55 7.48 11.69
C ILE A 129 -5.96 7.52 10.28
N GLU A 130 -5.18 8.56 10.02
CA GLU A 130 -4.34 8.71 8.84
C GLU A 130 -2.88 8.82 9.27
N LEU A 131 -2.00 8.02 8.67
CA LEU A 131 -0.56 8.04 8.92
C LEU A 131 0.23 7.53 7.70
N SER A 132 1.55 7.62 7.73
CA SER A 132 2.41 7.36 6.56
C SER A 132 3.06 5.97 6.53
N SER A 133 2.72 5.05 7.45
CA SER A 133 3.37 3.74 7.57
C SER A 133 2.38 2.59 7.58
N ASN A 134 2.46 1.68 6.59
CA ASN A 134 1.66 0.46 6.58
C ASN A 134 1.99 -0.47 7.75
N ASP A 135 3.25 -0.54 8.18
CA ASP A 135 3.63 -1.36 9.34
C ASP A 135 2.94 -0.86 10.62
N LEU A 136 2.89 0.46 10.81
CA LEU A 136 2.20 1.03 11.95
C LEU A 136 0.68 0.81 11.85
N LEU A 137 0.08 0.89 10.66
CA LEU A 137 -1.33 0.54 10.47
C LEU A 137 -1.63 -0.91 10.87
N ILE A 138 -0.75 -1.84 10.51
CA ILE A 138 -0.85 -3.26 10.90
C ILE A 138 -0.78 -3.40 12.43
N ASP A 139 0.18 -2.73 13.06
CA ASP A 139 0.34 -2.78 14.52
C ASP A 139 -0.86 -2.17 15.26
N LEU A 140 -1.42 -1.07 14.76
CA LEU A 140 -2.64 -0.46 15.32
C LEU A 140 -3.87 -1.35 15.12
N ALA A 141 -3.98 -2.06 14.01
CA ALA A 141 -5.02 -3.05 13.80
C ALA A 141 -4.91 -4.21 14.81
N LYS A 142 -3.69 -4.69 15.09
CA LYS A 142 -3.42 -5.77 16.07
C LYS A 142 -3.85 -5.46 17.49
N ILE A 143 -3.91 -4.18 17.86
CA ILE A 143 -4.41 -3.74 19.18
C ILE A 143 -5.90 -3.39 19.18
N GLY A 144 -6.61 -3.65 18.09
CA GLY A 144 -8.05 -3.45 17.99
C GLY A 144 -8.49 -2.00 17.81
N LEU A 145 -7.61 -1.12 17.35
CA LEU A 145 -7.93 0.31 17.22
C LEU A 145 -8.88 0.59 16.04
N GLY A 146 -8.90 -0.28 15.04
CA GLY A 146 -9.77 -0.14 13.87
C GLY A 146 -9.47 -1.18 12.81
N ILE A 147 -10.12 -1.00 11.66
CA ILE A 147 -9.94 -1.79 10.45
C ILE A 147 -8.92 -1.09 9.57
N ALA A 148 -7.75 -1.68 9.39
CA ALA A 148 -6.69 -1.08 8.57
C ALA A 148 -6.82 -1.50 7.10
N CYS A 149 -6.65 -0.52 6.19
CA CYS A 149 -6.55 -0.78 4.76
C CYS A 149 -5.08 -0.74 4.34
N ILE A 150 -4.58 -1.85 3.81
CA ILE A 150 -3.17 -2.02 3.42
C ILE A 150 -3.05 -2.86 2.14
N PRO A 151 -1.94 -2.76 1.38
CA PRO A 151 -1.65 -3.69 0.31
C PRO A 151 -1.48 -5.12 0.82
N ASP A 152 -2.02 -6.10 0.11
CA ASP A 152 -2.01 -7.52 0.50
C ASP A 152 -0.60 -8.09 0.70
N TYR A 153 0.38 -7.61 -0.06
CA TYR A 153 1.77 -8.05 0.07
C TYR A 153 2.48 -7.58 1.35
N CYS A 154 1.84 -6.70 2.14
CA CYS A 154 2.35 -6.27 3.44
C CYS A 154 2.02 -7.26 4.57
N ILE A 155 1.08 -8.19 4.34
CA ILE A 155 0.64 -9.14 5.36
C ILE A 155 1.56 -10.35 5.37
N THR A 156 2.06 -10.69 6.53
CA THR A 156 2.85 -11.91 6.77
C THR A 156 2.00 -12.99 7.46
N GLY A 157 2.49 -14.24 7.43
CA GLY A 157 1.83 -15.33 8.17
C GLY A 157 1.71 -15.06 9.67
N LYS A 158 2.67 -14.35 10.27
CA LYS A 158 2.63 -13.94 11.68
C LYS A 158 1.52 -12.92 11.97
N ASP A 159 1.24 -12.05 11.03
CA ASP A 159 0.17 -11.07 11.18
C ASP A 159 -1.19 -11.77 11.21
N LEU A 160 -1.38 -12.80 10.38
CA LEU A 160 -2.61 -13.60 10.31
C LEU A 160 -2.86 -14.49 11.55
N GLU A 161 -1.90 -14.63 12.44
CA GLU A 161 -2.15 -15.24 13.77
C GLU A 161 -3.03 -14.37 14.67
N LYS A 162 -3.01 -13.05 14.48
CA LYS A 162 -3.76 -12.06 15.27
C LYS A 162 -4.82 -11.34 14.48
N LEU A 163 -4.67 -11.26 13.17
CA LEU A 163 -5.53 -10.51 12.26
C LEU A 163 -6.29 -11.44 11.33
N PHE A 164 -7.41 -10.97 10.84
CA PHE A 164 -8.13 -11.59 9.74
C PHE A 164 -8.48 -10.57 8.67
N ILE A 165 -8.71 -11.05 7.44
CA ILE A 165 -9.16 -10.20 6.33
C ILE A 165 -10.67 -9.99 6.46
N VAL A 166 -11.08 -8.73 6.47
CA VAL A 166 -12.49 -8.33 6.39
C VAL A 166 -12.89 -8.38 4.92
N GLU A 167 -13.78 -9.30 4.58
CA GLU A 167 -14.26 -9.46 3.21
C GLU A 167 -15.25 -8.38 2.82
N THR A 168 -15.20 -7.94 1.56
CA THR A 168 -16.13 -6.96 1.01
C THR A 168 -17.01 -7.54 -0.08
N LYS A 169 -18.29 -7.09 -0.15
CA LYS A 169 -19.21 -7.39 -1.26
C LYS A 169 -18.80 -6.60 -2.50
N ASP A 170 -18.43 -5.34 -2.28
CA ASP A 170 -17.94 -4.47 -3.34
C ASP A 170 -16.50 -4.85 -3.68
N LYS A 171 -16.20 -4.88 -4.97
CA LYS A 171 -14.90 -5.34 -5.44
C LYS A 171 -13.84 -4.27 -5.25
N LEU A 172 -12.75 -4.62 -4.59
CA LEU A 172 -11.50 -3.87 -4.63
C LEU A 172 -10.77 -4.24 -5.94
N PRO A 173 -10.53 -3.29 -6.85
CA PRO A 173 -9.81 -3.57 -8.09
C PRO A 173 -8.36 -4.03 -7.84
N VAL A 174 -7.84 -4.82 -8.78
CA VAL A 174 -6.42 -5.15 -8.81
C VAL A 174 -5.63 -3.88 -9.17
N ARG A 175 -4.55 -3.65 -8.45
CA ARG A 175 -3.57 -2.58 -8.68
C ARG A 175 -2.24 -3.17 -9.11
N GLU A 176 -1.29 -2.31 -9.48
CA GLU A 176 0.00 -2.73 -10.04
C GLU A 176 1.17 -2.03 -9.35
N LEU A 177 2.29 -2.75 -9.26
CA LEU A 177 3.62 -2.20 -9.09
C LEU A 177 4.29 -2.07 -10.44
#